data_1c453f977d6e8abf12c9cadac9a0b135
#
_entry.id   1c453f977d6e8abf12c9cadac9a0b135
#
_cell.length_a   1.000
_cell.length_b   1.000
_cell.length_c   1.000
_cell.angle_alpha   90.00
_cell.angle_beta   90.00
_cell.angle_gamma   90.00
#
_symmetry.space_group_name_H-M   'P 1'
#
loop_
_entity.id
_entity.type
_entity.pdbx_description
1 polymer ?
#
loop_
_entity_poly.entity_id
_entity_poly.type
_entity_poly.pdbx_seq_one_letter_code
_entity_poly.pdbx_strand_id
1 'polypeptide(L)'
;MTHPIAEYRVDTPRLTLSVRDHAGGEPALLALHGLASNARWWDLVADRLVPAHRVIAVDLPGHGKSDRPDSGYDFDTVSRDLEGLLAALRHPEPLVVVGHSWGASVALSFAADYPALALGVVCIDGGAGDLKAYFGPSWEMAEQTMRPPALKGITPAMLRAWMDSSPLRDGSDPDTAAEILGGNFEDDGTGAGTLRPRLSLEHHMQIAHHLFDANGFELMAKVQCPMLFIPAGSPSSEDSPKVRSIARAREVVGDRARFVWIDGVHDLPVQRPAEVAAAITAFVDELAAQPSSTSQK
;
A
#
# COMPACT_ATOMS: atom_id res chain seq x y z
N MET A 1 15.26 -12.96 15.56
CA MET A 1 16.45 -12.71 14.70
C MET A 1 15.95 -11.78 13.62
N THR A 2 16.49 -10.55 13.55
CA THR A 2 16.15 -9.62 12.49
C THR A 2 16.78 -10.13 11.18
N HIS A 3 15.95 -10.41 10.18
CA HIS A 3 16.43 -10.76 8.84
C HIS A 3 17.09 -9.54 8.19
N PRO A 4 18.17 -9.74 7.40
CA PRO A 4 18.83 -8.62 6.75
C PRO A 4 17.86 -8.00 5.71
N ILE A 5 17.69 -6.68 5.80
CA ILE A 5 16.94 -5.88 4.85
C ILE A 5 17.95 -5.24 3.89
N ALA A 6 17.80 -5.48 2.59
CA ALA A 6 18.58 -4.79 1.59
C ALA A 6 17.81 -3.55 1.11
N GLU A 7 18.45 -2.38 1.19
CA GLU A 7 17.92 -1.15 0.59
C GLU A 7 18.76 -0.79 -0.63
N TYR A 8 18.10 -0.59 -1.77
CA TYR A 8 18.76 -0.19 -3.00
C TYR A 8 17.82 0.56 -3.93
N ARG A 9 18.40 1.24 -4.91
CA ARG A 9 17.63 1.95 -5.93
C ARG A 9 17.73 1.21 -7.25
N VAL A 10 16.62 1.17 -7.99
CA VAL A 10 16.46 0.45 -9.26
C VAL A 10 16.04 1.44 -10.32
N ASP A 11 16.83 1.52 -11.38
CA ASP A 11 16.49 2.34 -12.55
C ASP A 11 15.44 1.60 -13.39
N THR A 12 14.30 2.24 -13.58
CA THR A 12 13.24 1.83 -14.49
C THR A 12 13.24 2.71 -15.74
N PRO A 13 12.49 2.40 -16.78
CA PRO A 13 12.47 3.24 -18.00
C PRO A 13 12.09 4.71 -17.76
N ARG A 14 11.33 5.03 -16.72
CA ARG A 14 10.85 6.39 -16.45
C ARG A 14 11.55 7.08 -15.28
N LEU A 15 11.85 6.36 -14.22
CA LEU A 15 12.39 6.92 -12.97
C LEU A 15 13.14 5.86 -12.16
N THR A 16 13.87 6.30 -11.14
CA THR A 16 14.52 5.39 -10.21
C THR A 16 13.64 5.16 -8.99
N LEU A 17 13.30 3.89 -8.70
CA LEU A 17 12.53 3.49 -7.51
C LEU A 17 13.45 2.98 -6.41
N SER A 18 13.13 3.30 -5.17
CA SER A 18 13.78 2.78 -3.98
C SER A 18 13.04 1.53 -3.50
N VAL A 19 13.80 0.50 -3.16
CA VAL A 19 13.29 -0.80 -2.74
C VAL A 19 13.87 -1.18 -1.38
N ARG A 20 13.02 -1.69 -0.50
CA ARG A 20 13.38 -2.43 0.71
C ARG A 20 13.05 -3.90 0.49
N ASP A 21 14.08 -4.71 0.39
CA ASP A 21 14.00 -6.12 0.04
C ASP A 21 14.27 -6.98 1.27
N HIS A 22 13.24 -7.65 1.74
CA HIS A 22 13.29 -8.61 2.83
C HIS A 22 13.43 -10.00 2.24
N ALA A 23 14.63 -10.58 2.32
CA ALA A 23 14.94 -11.85 1.70
C ALA A 23 14.10 -13.00 2.26
N GLY A 24 13.49 -13.79 1.38
CA GLY A 24 12.63 -14.92 1.74
C GLY A 24 12.38 -15.85 0.55
N GLY A 25 11.46 -16.80 0.73
CA GLY A 25 11.04 -17.75 -0.29
C GLY A 25 9.98 -17.21 -1.26
N GLU A 26 9.50 -18.11 -2.11
CA GLU A 26 8.41 -17.85 -3.08
C GLU A 26 7.07 -18.40 -2.58
N PRO A 27 5.93 -17.85 -3.02
CA PRO A 27 5.87 -16.68 -3.89
C PRO A 27 6.33 -15.40 -3.17
N ALA A 28 6.99 -14.51 -3.92
CA ALA A 28 7.34 -13.18 -3.42
C ALA A 28 6.11 -12.29 -3.31
N LEU A 29 6.20 -11.27 -2.44
CA LEU A 29 5.17 -10.23 -2.30
C LEU A 29 5.72 -8.89 -2.74
N LEU A 30 4.97 -8.17 -3.59
CA LEU A 30 5.21 -6.76 -3.92
C LEU A 30 4.35 -5.90 -3.01
N ALA A 31 4.98 -5.15 -2.12
CA ALA A 31 4.28 -4.40 -1.07
C ALA A 31 4.26 -2.89 -1.37
N LEU A 32 3.05 -2.33 -1.49
CA LEU A 32 2.76 -0.97 -1.95
C LEU A 32 2.10 -0.17 -0.83
N HIS A 33 2.76 0.89 -0.39
CA HIS A 33 2.31 1.73 0.72
C HIS A 33 1.20 2.73 0.31
N GLY A 34 0.56 3.36 1.30
CA GLY A 34 -0.46 4.39 1.12
C GLY A 34 0.09 5.76 0.72
N LEU A 35 -0.81 6.70 0.41
CA LEU A 35 -0.48 8.10 0.14
C LEU A 35 0.21 8.74 1.35
N ALA A 36 1.27 9.51 1.10
CA ALA A 36 2.13 10.14 2.10
C ALA A 36 2.80 9.17 3.09
N SER A 37 3.05 7.94 2.64
CA SER A 37 3.74 6.89 3.39
C SER A 37 5.07 6.52 2.73
N ASN A 38 5.66 5.37 3.04
CA ASN A 38 6.93 4.89 2.50
C ASN A 38 7.06 3.36 2.63
N ALA A 39 8.10 2.77 2.02
CA ALA A 39 8.32 1.32 2.02
C ALA A 39 8.51 0.71 3.42
N ARG A 40 9.03 1.48 4.41
CA ARG A 40 9.20 1.00 5.80
C ARG A 40 7.88 0.69 6.50
N TRP A 41 6.74 1.15 5.95
CA TRP A 41 5.41 0.81 6.45
C TRP A 41 5.15 -0.69 6.50
N TRP A 42 5.93 -1.44 5.72
CA TRP A 42 5.85 -2.88 5.61
C TRP A 42 6.82 -3.65 6.52
N ASP A 43 7.80 -2.98 7.17
CA ASP A 43 8.86 -3.64 7.94
C ASP A 43 8.29 -4.62 8.97
N LEU A 44 7.31 -4.19 9.76
CA LEU A 44 6.72 -5.02 10.83
C LEU A 44 5.92 -6.22 10.29
N VAL A 45 5.29 -6.09 9.15
CA VAL A 45 4.58 -7.18 8.47
C VAL A 45 5.58 -8.12 7.81
N ALA A 46 6.56 -7.57 7.09
CA ALA A 46 7.60 -8.33 6.42
C ALA A 46 8.40 -9.21 7.38
N ASP A 47 8.78 -8.71 8.57
CA ASP A 47 9.48 -9.50 9.61
C ASP A 47 8.72 -10.76 10.03
N ARG A 48 7.42 -10.80 9.81
CA ARG A 48 6.54 -11.95 10.14
C ARG A 48 6.30 -12.87 8.94
N LEU A 49 6.51 -12.38 7.73
CA LEU A 49 6.34 -13.15 6.49
C LEU A 49 7.62 -13.87 6.09
N VAL A 50 8.79 -13.30 6.40
CA VAL A 50 10.08 -13.97 6.18
C VAL A 50 10.34 -15.02 7.28
N PRO A 51 11.04 -16.10 6.96
CA PRO A 51 11.69 -16.42 5.68
C PRO A 51 10.77 -17.11 4.66
N ALA A 52 9.50 -17.35 4.98
CA ALA A 52 8.60 -18.07 4.08
C ALA A 52 8.43 -17.36 2.74
N HIS A 53 8.32 -16.04 2.76
CA HIS A 53 8.08 -15.23 1.57
C HIS A 53 9.06 -14.05 1.51
N ARG A 54 9.62 -13.78 0.34
CA ARG A 54 10.33 -12.55 0.04
C ARG A 54 9.34 -11.39 -0.02
N VAL A 55 9.67 -10.24 0.62
CA VAL A 55 8.84 -9.04 0.55
C VAL A 55 9.64 -7.91 -0.11
N ILE A 56 9.18 -7.47 -1.26
CA ILE A 56 9.72 -6.36 -2.04
C ILE A 56 8.85 -5.13 -1.76
N ALA A 57 9.21 -4.34 -0.76
CA ALA A 57 8.50 -3.11 -0.43
C ALA A 57 9.10 -1.94 -1.23
N VAL A 58 8.24 -1.17 -1.90
CA VAL A 58 8.65 -0.12 -2.83
C VAL A 58 8.24 1.24 -2.29
N ASP A 59 9.18 2.20 -2.29
CA ASP A 59 8.81 3.60 -2.23
C ASP A 59 8.18 3.99 -3.57
N LEU A 60 6.87 4.21 -3.60
CA LEU A 60 6.15 4.59 -4.82
C LEU A 60 6.62 5.97 -5.33
N PRO A 61 6.41 6.32 -6.61
CA PRO A 61 6.84 7.62 -7.15
C PRO A 61 6.46 8.79 -6.25
N GLY A 62 7.38 9.73 -6.05
CA GLY A 62 7.19 10.90 -5.18
C GLY A 62 7.43 10.65 -3.70
N HIS A 63 7.56 9.40 -3.26
CA HIS A 63 7.64 9.01 -1.84
C HIS A 63 9.02 8.48 -1.47
N GLY A 64 9.30 8.46 -0.17
CA GLY A 64 10.50 7.87 0.40
C GLY A 64 11.77 8.33 -0.30
N LYS A 65 12.57 7.38 -0.78
CA LYS A 65 13.84 7.61 -1.49
C LYS A 65 13.71 7.46 -3.02
N SER A 66 12.49 7.23 -3.54
CA SER A 66 12.22 7.20 -4.98
C SER A 66 12.26 8.59 -5.60
N ASP A 67 12.42 8.64 -6.93
CA ASP A 67 12.37 9.88 -7.69
C ASP A 67 10.99 10.55 -7.59
N ARG A 68 10.97 11.86 -7.80
CA ARG A 68 9.81 12.74 -7.67
C ARG A 68 9.52 13.42 -9.00
N PRO A 69 8.94 12.69 -9.98
CA PRO A 69 8.60 13.27 -11.27
C PRO A 69 7.50 14.33 -11.10
N ASP A 70 7.46 15.33 -12.00
CA ASP A 70 6.46 16.40 -11.95
C ASP A 70 5.03 15.90 -12.25
N SER A 71 4.89 14.71 -12.86
CA SER A 71 3.61 14.12 -13.26
C SER A 71 3.70 12.59 -13.41
N GLY A 72 2.58 11.93 -13.72
CA GLY A 72 2.52 10.47 -13.91
C GLY A 72 2.28 9.75 -12.60
N TYR A 73 1.35 10.27 -11.82
CA TYR A 73 0.86 9.68 -10.57
C TYR A 73 -0.49 8.97 -10.74
N ASP A 74 -0.98 8.88 -11.99
CA ASP A 74 -2.14 8.06 -12.34
C ASP A 74 -1.82 6.57 -12.24
N PHE A 75 -2.86 5.76 -12.08
CA PHE A 75 -2.71 4.33 -11.83
C PHE A 75 -2.00 3.57 -12.96
N ASP A 76 -2.33 3.89 -14.22
CA ASP A 76 -1.74 3.23 -15.39
C ASP A 76 -0.23 3.51 -15.47
N THR A 77 0.19 4.75 -15.17
CA THR A 77 1.60 5.13 -15.17
C THR A 77 2.36 4.47 -14.02
N VAL A 78 1.78 4.46 -12.80
CA VAL A 78 2.41 3.81 -11.64
C VAL A 78 2.47 2.29 -11.86
N SER A 79 1.43 1.66 -12.42
CA SER A 79 1.44 0.23 -12.76
C SER A 79 2.58 -0.11 -13.75
N ARG A 80 2.81 0.76 -14.74
CA ARG A 80 3.91 0.59 -15.70
C ARG A 80 5.29 0.75 -15.05
N ASP A 81 5.44 1.66 -14.08
CA ASP A 81 6.68 1.80 -13.32
C ASP A 81 6.99 0.53 -12.52
N LEU A 82 5.96 -0.09 -11.92
CA LEU A 82 6.12 -1.34 -11.17
C LEU A 82 6.45 -2.53 -12.08
N GLU A 83 5.86 -2.60 -13.26
CA GLU A 83 6.26 -3.60 -14.27
C GLU A 83 7.73 -3.40 -14.65
N GLY A 84 8.14 -2.17 -14.96
CA GLY A 84 9.53 -1.82 -15.24
C GLY A 84 10.48 -2.16 -14.09
N LEU A 85 10.04 -1.99 -12.83
CA LEU A 85 10.79 -2.41 -11.65
C LEU A 85 11.02 -3.93 -11.64
N LEU A 86 9.96 -4.73 -11.82
CA LEU A 86 10.08 -6.19 -11.81
C LEU A 86 10.98 -6.69 -12.94
N ALA A 87 10.87 -6.08 -14.13
CA ALA A 87 11.75 -6.38 -15.25
C ALA A 87 13.23 -6.07 -14.94
N ALA A 88 13.50 -4.89 -14.30
CA ALA A 88 14.86 -4.51 -13.91
C ALA A 88 15.43 -5.40 -12.80
N LEU A 89 14.58 -5.85 -11.86
CA LEU A 89 14.93 -6.83 -10.83
C LEU A 89 15.14 -8.26 -11.41
N ARG A 90 14.81 -8.46 -12.67
CA ARG A 90 14.79 -9.79 -13.31
C ARG A 90 13.97 -10.80 -12.52
N HIS A 91 12.80 -10.36 -12.05
CA HIS A 91 11.85 -11.20 -11.33
C HIS A 91 10.74 -11.64 -12.30
N PRO A 92 10.88 -12.78 -12.99
CA PRO A 92 9.95 -13.23 -14.02
C PRO A 92 8.73 -13.94 -13.43
N GLU A 93 8.83 -14.38 -12.17
CA GLU A 93 7.78 -15.18 -11.54
C GLU A 93 6.61 -14.29 -11.11
N PRO A 94 5.37 -14.76 -11.29
CA PRO A 94 4.21 -14.04 -10.76
C PRO A 94 4.28 -13.96 -9.21
N LEU A 95 3.82 -12.84 -8.65
CA LEU A 95 3.91 -12.55 -7.23
C LEU A 95 2.55 -12.12 -6.64
N VAL A 96 2.44 -12.07 -5.33
CA VAL A 96 1.26 -11.51 -4.67
C VAL A 96 1.46 -10.00 -4.49
N VAL A 97 0.53 -9.21 -5.02
CA VAL A 97 0.59 -7.74 -4.90
C VAL A 97 -0.19 -7.31 -3.67
N VAL A 98 0.48 -6.69 -2.71
CA VAL A 98 -0.11 -6.26 -1.44
C VAL A 98 -0.11 -4.75 -1.38
N GLY A 99 -1.28 -4.13 -1.25
CA GLY A 99 -1.40 -2.68 -1.19
C GLY A 99 -2.16 -2.20 0.04
N HIS A 100 -1.72 -1.09 0.62
CA HIS A 100 -2.40 -0.39 1.70
C HIS A 100 -2.97 0.93 1.19
N SER A 101 -4.23 1.26 1.52
CA SER A 101 -4.85 2.54 1.20
C SER A 101 -4.77 2.85 -0.31
N TRP A 102 -4.11 3.96 -0.73
CA TRP A 102 -3.83 4.27 -2.13
C TRP A 102 -3.08 3.12 -2.83
N GLY A 103 -2.10 2.51 -2.16
CA GLY A 103 -1.37 1.34 -2.68
C GLY A 103 -2.28 0.15 -3.00
N ALA A 104 -3.44 0.01 -2.34
CA ALA A 104 -4.42 -1.03 -2.68
C ALA A 104 -5.08 -0.77 -4.04
N SER A 105 -5.39 0.48 -4.36
CA SER A 105 -5.89 0.85 -5.69
C SER A 105 -4.82 0.65 -6.78
N VAL A 106 -3.56 0.98 -6.47
CA VAL A 106 -2.42 0.67 -7.36
C VAL A 106 -2.27 -0.83 -7.57
N ALA A 107 -2.40 -1.64 -6.52
CA ALA A 107 -2.33 -3.10 -6.61
C ALA A 107 -3.43 -3.69 -7.51
N LEU A 108 -4.66 -3.19 -7.40
CA LEU A 108 -5.76 -3.58 -8.28
C LEU A 108 -5.50 -3.19 -9.74
N SER A 109 -5.02 -1.96 -9.99
CA SER A 109 -4.67 -1.50 -11.33
C SER A 109 -3.55 -2.35 -11.93
N PHE A 110 -2.47 -2.57 -11.17
CA PHE A 110 -1.36 -3.41 -11.62
C PHE A 110 -1.82 -4.82 -12.00
N ALA A 111 -2.62 -5.48 -11.17
CA ALA A 111 -3.10 -6.83 -11.44
C ALA A 111 -4.08 -6.90 -12.62
N ALA A 112 -4.84 -5.82 -12.87
CA ALA A 112 -5.70 -5.71 -14.04
C ALA A 112 -4.90 -5.54 -15.34
N ASP A 113 -3.83 -4.71 -15.31
CA ASP A 113 -3.00 -4.39 -16.46
C ASP A 113 -1.97 -5.50 -16.78
N TYR A 114 -1.47 -6.18 -15.75
CA TYR A 114 -0.44 -7.21 -15.86
C TYR A 114 -0.87 -8.54 -15.21
N PRO A 115 -1.95 -9.18 -15.68
CA PRO A 115 -2.50 -10.38 -15.04
C PRO A 115 -1.53 -11.57 -15.02
N ALA A 116 -0.56 -11.61 -15.93
CA ALA A 116 0.47 -12.65 -15.93
C ALA A 116 1.52 -12.50 -14.81
N LEU A 117 1.62 -11.31 -14.19
CA LEU A 117 2.55 -11.03 -13.10
C LEU A 117 1.89 -11.08 -11.71
N ALA A 118 0.56 -11.24 -11.63
CA ALA A 118 -0.19 -11.22 -10.38
C ALA A 118 -0.77 -12.60 -10.06
N LEU A 119 -0.24 -13.28 -9.05
CA LEU A 119 -0.84 -14.50 -8.47
C LEU A 119 -2.10 -14.22 -7.65
N GLY A 120 -2.12 -13.09 -6.99
CA GLY A 120 -3.22 -12.62 -6.16
C GLY A 120 -3.01 -11.18 -5.73
N VAL A 121 -4.08 -10.55 -5.23
CA VAL A 121 -4.05 -9.17 -4.73
C VAL A 121 -4.53 -9.12 -3.29
N VAL A 122 -3.82 -8.39 -2.44
CA VAL A 122 -4.25 -8.09 -1.07
C VAL A 122 -4.46 -6.59 -0.94
N CYS A 123 -5.68 -6.18 -0.61
CA CYS A 123 -6.08 -4.80 -0.40
C CYS A 123 -6.31 -4.53 1.09
N ILE A 124 -5.43 -3.76 1.73
CA ILE A 124 -5.54 -3.40 3.14
C ILE A 124 -6.10 -2.00 3.26
N ASP A 125 -7.29 -1.91 3.84
CA ASP A 125 -8.08 -0.70 4.07
C ASP A 125 -8.07 0.29 2.90
N GLY A 126 -8.23 -0.25 1.69
CA GLY A 126 -8.24 0.50 0.43
C GLY A 126 -8.77 -0.33 -0.73
N GLY A 127 -8.83 0.27 -1.92
CA GLY A 127 -9.22 -0.39 -3.16
C GLY A 127 -10.73 -0.66 -3.31
N ALA A 128 -11.46 -0.80 -2.21
CA ALA A 128 -12.88 -1.17 -2.21
C ALA A 128 -13.78 0.06 -2.03
N GLY A 129 -13.88 0.92 -3.03
CA GLY A 129 -14.77 2.07 -2.90
C GLY A 129 -14.74 3.03 -4.09
N ASP A 130 -15.65 3.97 -4.01
CA ASP A 130 -15.73 5.15 -4.86
C ASP A 130 -15.69 6.37 -3.92
N LEU A 131 -14.63 7.16 -3.98
CA LEU A 131 -14.47 8.34 -3.12
C LEU A 131 -15.54 9.41 -3.39
N LYS A 132 -16.13 9.43 -4.58
CA LYS A 132 -17.27 10.32 -4.90
C LYS A 132 -18.48 10.03 -4.02
N ALA A 133 -18.65 8.77 -3.61
CA ALA A 133 -19.70 8.39 -2.67
C ALA A 133 -19.46 8.89 -1.23
N TYR A 134 -18.18 9.18 -0.87
CA TYR A 134 -17.80 9.68 0.45
C TYR A 134 -17.75 11.21 0.51
N PHE A 135 -17.17 11.84 -0.51
CA PHE A 135 -16.84 13.27 -0.50
C PHE A 135 -17.79 14.11 -1.38
N GLY A 136 -18.75 13.47 -2.08
CA GLY A 136 -19.57 14.13 -3.09
C GLY A 136 -18.97 14.06 -4.48
N PRO A 137 -19.77 14.46 -5.51
CA PRO A 137 -19.44 14.18 -6.91
C PRO A 137 -18.35 15.11 -7.49
N SER A 138 -17.99 16.20 -6.83
CA SER A 138 -17.03 17.15 -7.35
C SER A 138 -15.70 17.12 -6.60
N TRP A 139 -14.61 17.31 -7.34
CA TRP A 139 -13.26 17.39 -6.77
C TRP A 139 -13.12 18.55 -5.78
N GLU A 140 -13.74 19.70 -6.03
CA GLU A 140 -13.67 20.87 -5.17
C GLU A 140 -14.19 20.58 -3.76
N MET A 141 -15.17 19.68 -3.63
CA MET A 141 -15.68 19.23 -2.33
C MET A 141 -14.67 18.28 -1.63
N ALA A 142 -14.10 17.36 -2.40
CA ALA A 142 -13.14 16.38 -1.91
C ALA A 142 -11.78 17.01 -1.57
N GLU A 143 -11.33 17.97 -2.36
CA GLU A 143 -10.00 18.58 -2.28
C GLU A 143 -9.69 19.12 -0.87
N GLN A 144 -10.63 19.81 -0.26
CA GLN A 144 -10.43 20.39 1.08
C GLN A 144 -10.19 19.33 2.15
N THR A 145 -10.90 18.20 2.04
CA THR A 145 -10.78 17.09 3.01
C THR A 145 -9.55 16.24 2.74
N MET A 146 -9.19 16.04 1.46
CA MET A 146 -8.02 15.24 1.06
C MET A 146 -6.71 16.02 1.16
N ARG A 147 -6.76 17.34 1.31
CA ARG A 147 -5.58 18.21 1.48
C ARG A 147 -4.93 17.93 2.84
N PRO A 148 -3.64 17.56 2.87
CA PRO A 148 -2.96 17.31 4.12
C PRO A 148 -2.75 18.62 4.90
N PRO A 149 -2.61 18.55 6.23
CA PRO A 149 -2.28 19.72 7.04
C PRO A 149 -0.91 20.29 6.64
N ALA A 150 -0.73 21.60 6.79
CA ALA A 150 0.56 22.24 6.58
C ALA A 150 1.55 21.83 7.70
N LEU A 151 2.50 20.97 7.38
CA LEU A 151 3.51 20.50 8.30
C LEU A 151 4.77 21.39 8.17
N LYS A 152 4.96 22.30 9.11
CA LYS A 152 6.13 23.20 9.18
C LYS A 152 6.83 23.05 10.51
N GLY A 153 8.17 23.09 10.50
CA GLY A 153 8.98 23.05 11.71
C GLY A 153 8.85 21.73 12.49
N ILE A 154 8.53 20.64 11.82
CA ILE A 154 8.45 19.31 12.42
C ILE A 154 9.87 18.89 12.85
N THR A 155 9.98 18.32 14.04
CA THR A 155 11.24 17.76 14.54
C THR A 155 11.11 16.26 14.76
N PRO A 156 12.21 15.49 14.80
CA PRO A 156 12.16 14.06 15.15
C PRO A 156 11.48 13.82 16.51
N ALA A 157 11.69 14.71 17.48
CA ALA A 157 11.07 14.61 18.79
C ALA A 157 9.53 14.78 18.71
N MET A 158 9.04 15.64 17.84
CA MET A 158 7.58 15.78 17.60
C MET A 158 6.99 14.56 16.96
N LEU A 159 7.67 13.94 15.99
CA LEU A 159 7.22 12.69 15.38
C LEU A 159 7.11 11.57 16.43
N ARG A 160 8.13 11.45 17.30
CA ARG A 160 8.10 10.49 18.38
C ARG A 160 6.93 10.74 19.35
N ALA A 161 6.75 11.98 19.81
CA ALA A 161 5.65 12.33 20.71
C ALA A 161 4.27 12.09 20.07
N TRP A 162 4.17 12.29 18.76
CA TRP A 162 2.95 11.96 18.02
C TRP A 162 2.70 10.45 18.03
N MET A 163 3.73 9.63 17.78
CA MET A 163 3.60 8.17 17.83
C MET A 163 3.24 7.67 19.22
N ASP A 164 3.82 8.25 20.28
CA ASP A 164 3.49 7.92 21.69
C ASP A 164 1.98 8.09 22.02
N SER A 165 1.32 9.06 21.36
CA SER A 165 -0.11 9.36 21.54
C SER A 165 -0.99 8.68 20.50
N SER A 166 -0.42 8.03 19.49
CA SER A 166 -1.16 7.40 18.39
C SER A 166 -1.57 5.96 18.74
N PRO A 167 -2.72 5.47 18.23
CA PRO A 167 -3.05 4.05 18.25
C PRO A 167 -2.01 3.14 17.55
N LEU A 168 -1.13 3.70 16.72
CA LEU A 168 -0.10 2.93 16.01
C LEU A 168 0.93 2.30 16.96
N ARG A 169 1.10 2.84 18.17
CA ARG A 169 1.96 2.27 19.22
C ARG A 169 1.56 0.85 19.63
N ASP A 170 0.33 0.42 19.34
CA ASP A 170 -0.13 -0.92 19.70
C ASP A 170 0.62 -2.02 18.93
N GLY A 171 1.18 -1.72 17.76
CA GLY A 171 1.87 -2.67 16.87
C GLY A 171 3.39 -2.74 17.06
N SER A 172 3.99 -1.70 17.65
CA SER A 172 5.43 -1.61 17.84
C SER A 172 5.77 -0.63 18.96
N ASP A 173 7.04 -0.67 19.42
CA ASP A 173 7.54 0.36 20.32
C ASP A 173 7.59 1.74 19.62
N PRO A 174 7.49 2.84 20.39
CA PRO A 174 7.41 4.19 19.84
C PRO A 174 8.61 4.60 18.99
N ASP A 175 9.80 4.10 19.26
CA ASP A 175 11.01 4.43 18.49
C ASP A 175 10.93 3.80 17.11
N THR A 176 10.59 2.54 17.00
CA THR A 176 10.36 1.84 15.73
C THR A 176 9.25 2.52 14.91
N ALA A 177 8.12 2.85 15.54
CA ALA A 177 7.03 3.53 14.87
C ALA A 177 7.44 4.94 14.37
N ALA A 178 8.22 5.67 15.17
CA ALA A 178 8.74 6.98 14.79
C ALA A 178 9.76 6.90 13.64
N GLU A 179 10.59 5.87 13.59
CA GLU A 179 11.49 5.62 12.45
C GLU A 179 10.73 5.30 11.16
N ILE A 180 9.69 4.48 11.22
CA ILE A 180 8.81 4.17 10.09
C ILE A 180 8.18 5.46 9.56
N LEU A 181 7.56 6.25 10.43
CA LEU A 181 6.95 7.54 10.09
C LEU A 181 8.01 8.54 9.59
N GLY A 182 9.20 8.54 10.19
CA GLY A 182 10.34 9.39 9.80
C GLY A 182 10.74 9.23 8.34
N GLY A 183 10.51 8.06 7.74
CA GLY A 183 10.72 7.81 6.32
C GLY A 183 9.91 8.72 5.38
N ASN A 184 8.81 9.33 5.87
CA ASN A 184 8.00 10.28 5.11
C ASN A 184 8.60 11.69 5.06
N PHE A 185 9.68 11.94 5.80
CA PHE A 185 10.26 13.26 5.98
C PHE A 185 11.73 13.29 5.56
N GLU A 186 12.23 14.47 5.32
CA GLU A 186 13.64 14.77 5.08
C GLU A 186 14.00 16.09 5.77
N ASP A 187 15.31 16.34 5.96
CA ASP A 187 15.81 17.63 6.47
C ASP A 187 15.29 18.77 5.57
N ASP A 188 14.80 19.84 6.18
CA ASP A 188 14.24 20.97 5.44
C ASP A 188 15.31 21.91 4.83
N GLY A 189 16.59 21.63 5.10
CA GLY A 189 17.74 22.39 4.60
C GLY A 189 18.01 23.69 5.34
N THR A 190 17.28 24.00 6.43
CA THR A 190 17.47 25.24 7.20
C THR A 190 18.63 25.17 8.19
N GLY A 191 19.12 23.96 8.51
CA GLY A 191 20.11 23.72 9.56
C GLY A 191 19.58 23.82 10.98
N ALA A 192 18.26 23.98 11.14
CA ALA A 192 17.58 24.04 12.44
C ALA A 192 17.22 22.67 13.02
N GLY A 193 17.54 21.57 12.31
CA GLY A 193 17.13 20.21 12.68
C GLY A 193 15.64 19.96 12.49
N THR A 194 14.99 20.72 11.61
CA THR A 194 13.61 20.61 11.25
C THR A 194 13.43 19.80 9.96
N LEU A 195 12.25 19.21 9.84
CA LEU A 195 11.90 18.26 8.78
C LEU A 195 10.79 18.84 7.90
N ARG A 196 10.78 18.42 6.63
CA ARG A 196 9.68 18.64 5.70
C ARG A 196 9.19 17.31 5.12
N PRO A 197 7.92 17.20 4.70
CA PRO A 197 7.46 16.04 3.97
C PRO A 197 8.27 15.81 2.68
N ARG A 198 8.59 14.56 2.39
CA ARG A 198 9.21 14.16 1.11
C ARG A 198 8.27 14.33 -0.06
N LEU A 199 7.02 13.91 0.11
CA LEU A 199 5.99 14.15 -0.88
C LEU A 199 5.57 15.63 -0.85
N SER A 200 5.74 16.34 -1.96
CA SER A 200 5.28 17.74 -2.07
C SER A 200 3.76 17.82 -1.99
N LEU A 201 3.23 18.98 -1.57
CA LEU A 201 1.78 19.20 -1.57
C LEU A 201 1.19 19.05 -2.98
N GLU A 202 1.91 19.52 -4.00
CA GLU A 202 1.49 19.42 -5.39
C GLU A 202 1.33 17.96 -5.82
N HIS A 203 2.34 17.12 -5.60
CA HIS A 203 2.29 15.70 -5.94
C HIS A 203 1.24 14.94 -5.11
N HIS A 204 1.12 15.28 -3.82
CA HIS A 204 0.05 14.73 -2.97
C HIS A 204 -1.33 14.99 -3.57
N MET A 205 -1.59 16.23 -4.02
CA MET A 205 -2.88 16.59 -4.57
C MET A 205 -3.13 15.98 -5.96
N GLN A 206 -2.09 15.74 -6.77
CA GLN A 206 -2.22 14.98 -8.02
C GLN A 206 -2.66 13.55 -7.74
N ILE A 207 -2.00 12.86 -6.78
CA ILE A 207 -2.37 11.50 -6.39
C ILE A 207 -3.80 11.45 -5.83
N ALA A 208 -4.12 12.39 -4.94
CA ALA A 208 -5.45 12.49 -4.34
C ALA A 208 -6.56 12.69 -5.39
N HIS A 209 -6.29 13.48 -6.43
CA HIS A 209 -7.21 13.71 -7.53
C HIS A 209 -7.42 12.43 -8.37
N HIS A 210 -6.34 11.75 -8.75
CA HIS A 210 -6.45 10.46 -9.46
C HIS A 210 -7.19 9.41 -8.63
N LEU A 211 -6.95 9.38 -7.30
CA LEU A 211 -7.66 8.48 -6.39
C LEU A 211 -9.15 8.83 -6.29
N PHE A 212 -9.50 10.12 -6.30
CA PHE A 212 -10.88 10.59 -6.30
C PHE A 212 -11.61 10.23 -7.61
N ASP A 213 -10.93 10.33 -8.75
CA ASP A 213 -11.52 10.01 -10.05
C ASP A 213 -11.67 8.51 -10.31
N ALA A 214 -10.87 7.70 -9.63
CA ALA A 214 -10.93 6.26 -9.78
C ALA A 214 -12.17 5.66 -9.10
N ASN A 215 -12.71 4.63 -9.74
CA ASN A 215 -13.74 3.78 -9.18
C ASN A 215 -13.14 2.41 -8.84
N GLY A 216 -12.96 2.13 -7.55
CA GLY A 216 -12.38 0.88 -7.07
C GLY A 216 -13.21 -0.35 -7.50
N PHE A 217 -14.54 -0.21 -7.64
CA PHE A 217 -15.39 -1.30 -8.12
C PHE A 217 -15.11 -1.66 -9.59
N GLU A 218 -14.80 -0.67 -10.42
CA GLU A 218 -14.41 -0.91 -11.81
C GLU A 218 -13.01 -1.52 -11.91
N LEU A 219 -12.07 -1.09 -11.07
CA LEU A 219 -10.73 -1.68 -11.01
C LEU A 219 -10.80 -3.16 -10.61
N MET A 220 -11.44 -3.48 -9.48
CA MET A 220 -11.52 -4.86 -9.00
C MET A 220 -12.30 -5.79 -9.94
N ALA A 221 -13.25 -5.27 -10.71
CA ALA A 221 -13.99 -6.06 -11.70
C ALA A 221 -13.07 -6.58 -12.83
N LYS A 222 -12.00 -5.85 -13.16
CA LYS A 222 -11.01 -6.22 -14.20
C LYS A 222 -9.98 -7.23 -13.71
N VAL A 223 -9.76 -7.35 -12.39
CA VAL A 223 -8.76 -8.26 -11.83
C VAL A 223 -9.19 -9.71 -12.03
N GLN A 224 -8.29 -10.55 -12.54
CA GLN A 224 -8.57 -11.94 -12.89
C GLN A 224 -8.13 -12.94 -11.80
N CYS A 225 -7.09 -12.59 -11.03
CA CYS A 225 -6.59 -13.43 -9.94
C CYS A 225 -7.44 -13.31 -8.66
N PRO A 226 -7.30 -14.25 -7.71
CA PRO A 226 -7.92 -14.16 -6.39
C PRO A 226 -7.53 -12.88 -5.64
N MET A 227 -8.45 -12.39 -4.81
CA MET A 227 -8.26 -11.17 -4.03
C MET A 227 -8.54 -11.41 -2.54
N LEU A 228 -7.81 -10.70 -1.68
CA LEU A 228 -8.10 -10.58 -0.25
C LEU A 228 -8.30 -9.10 0.10
N PHE A 229 -9.43 -8.75 0.69
CA PHE A 229 -9.67 -7.43 1.26
C PHE A 229 -9.60 -7.50 2.78
N ILE A 230 -8.80 -6.62 3.37
CA ILE A 230 -8.61 -6.49 4.83
C ILE A 230 -9.06 -5.08 5.26
N PRO A 231 -10.37 -4.85 5.45
CA PRO A 231 -10.86 -3.57 5.95
C PRO A 231 -10.53 -3.41 7.44
N ALA A 232 -10.13 -2.19 7.83
CA ALA A 232 -9.90 -1.80 9.22
C ALA A 232 -11.22 -1.51 9.95
N GLY A 233 -11.32 -1.97 11.20
CA GLY A 233 -12.47 -1.77 12.07
C GLY A 233 -13.36 -3.00 12.15
N SER A 234 -14.66 -2.78 12.36
CA SER A 234 -15.65 -3.84 12.60
C SER A 234 -16.85 -3.72 11.64
N PRO A 235 -17.42 -4.84 11.17
CA PRO A 235 -18.64 -4.84 10.37
C PRO A 235 -19.92 -4.51 11.16
N SER A 236 -19.82 -4.18 12.44
CA SER A 236 -20.98 -4.01 13.35
C SER A 236 -21.84 -2.78 13.09
N SER A 237 -21.40 -1.85 12.24
CA SER A 237 -22.17 -0.63 11.91
C SER A 237 -22.67 -0.71 10.47
N GLU A 238 -23.91 -1.20 10.27
CA GLU A 238 -24.53 -1.33 8.93
C GLU A 238 -24.64 0.01 8.19
N ASP A 239 -24.74 1.12 8.91
CA ASP A 239 -24.82 2.47 8.33
C ASP A 239 -23.45 3.08 7.98
N SER A 240 -22.35 2.41 8.30
CA SER A 240 -21.02 2.90 7.95
C SER A 240 -20.81 2.90 6.42
N PRO A 241 -20.35 4.01 5.82
CA PRO A 241 -19.99 4.07 4.41
C PRO A 241 -18.99 2.95 4.02
N LYS A 242 -18.03 2.63 4.89
CA LYS A 242 -17.06 1.55 4.69
C LYS A 242 -17.77 0.18 4.61
N VAL A 243 -18.70 -0.12 5.52
CA VAL A 243 -19.44 -1.38 5.50
C VAL A 243 -20.25 -1.52 4.22
N ARG A 244 -20.93 -0.45 3.79
CA ARG A 244 -21.66 -0.46 2.50
C ARG A 244 -20.72 -0.68 1.29
N SER A 245 -19.55 -0.02 1.28
CA SER A 245 -18.55 -0.24 0.22
C SER A 245 -18.04 -1.66 0.18
N ILE A 246 -17.77 -2.28 1.33
CA ILE A 246 -17.35 -3.67 1.39
C ILE A 246 -18.47 -4.63 0.95
N ALA A 247 -19.72 -4.36 1.32
CA ALA A 247 -20.86 -5.13 0.83
C ALA A 247 -20.98 -5.05 -0.70
N ARG A 248 -20.83 -3.84 -1.26
CA ARG A 248 -20.82 -3.64 -2.72
C ARG A 248 -19.65 -4.33 -3.40
N ALA A 249 -18.44 -4.26 -2.81
CA ALA A 249 -17.27 -4.97 -3.32
C ALA A 249 -17.52 -6.48 -3.41
N ARG A 250 -18.13 -7.10 -2.38
CA ARG A 250 -18.52 -8.53 -2.40
C ARG A 250 -19.44 -8.88 -3.59
N GLU A 251 -20.40 -8.02 -3.90
CA GLU A 251 -21.27 -8.21 -5.05
C GLU A 251 -20.52 -8.18 -6.38
N VAL A 252 -19.55 -7.25 -6.51
CA VAL A 252 -18.76 -7.05 -7.75
C VAL A 252 -17.81 -8.22 -8.00
N VAL A 253 -17.10 -8.68 -6.96
CA VAL A 253 -16.04 -9.67 -7.12
C VAL A 253 -16.52 -11.12 -6.94
N GLY A 254 -17.64 -11.33 -6.23
CA GLY A 254 -18.19 -12.67 -5.94
C GLY A 254 -17.16 -13.55 -5.22
N ASP A 255 -17.10 -14.81 -5.65
CA ASP A 255 -16.21 -15.83 -5.06
C ASP A 255 -14.71 -15.61 -5.33
N ARG A 256 -14.35 -14.61 -6.17
CA ARG A 256 -12.95 -14.28 -6.45
C ARG A 256 -12.26 -13.57 -5.29
N ALA A 257 -13.01 -13.13 -4.27
CA ALA A 257 -12.40 -12.41 -3.15
C ALA A 257 -12.87 -12.89 -1.78
N ARG A 258 -11.93 -12.79 -0.83
CA ARG A 258 -12.19 -12.92 0.60
C ARG A 258 -12.16 -11.56 1.27
N PHE A 259 -12.85 -11.47 2.41
CA PHE A 259 -12.93 -10.25 3.21
C PHE A 259 -12.71 -10.62 4.68
N VAL A 260 -11.62 -10.13 5.25
CA VAL A 260 -11.22 -10.37 6.64
C VAL A 260 -11.13 -9.03 7.35
N TRP A 261 -12.06 -8.74 8.25
CA TRP A 261 -12.01 -7.53 9.06
C TRP A 261 -10.95 -7.67 10.16
N ILE A 262 -10.12 -6.64 10.32
CA ILE A 262 -9.20 -6.53 11.44
C ILE A 262 -9.57 -5.29 12.25
N ASP A 263 -9.83 -5.48 13.55
CA ASP A 263 -10.15 -4.37 14.44
C ASP A 263 -8.91 -3.49 14.64
N GLY A 264 -9.06 -2.22 14.23
CA GLY A 264 -7.95 -1.27 14.26
C GLY A 264 -8.26 0.00 13.47
N VAL A 265 -7.25 0.87 13.40
CA VAL A 265 -7.30 2.11 12.61
C VAL A 265 -6.84 1.84 11.17
N HIS A 266 -6.94 2.86 10.32
CA HIS A 266 -6.58 2.79 8.90
C HIS A 266 -5.20 2.17 8.63
N ASP A 267 -4.23 2.43 9.51
CA ASP A 267 -2.83 2.03 9.34
C ASP A 267 -2.52 0.63 9.94
N LEU A 268 -3.34 -0.36 9.59
CA LEU A 268 -3.22 -1.75 10.06
C LEU A 268 -1.81 -2.35 9.91
N PRO A 269 -1.04 -2.11 8.83
CA PRO A 269 0.30 -2.70 8.70
C PRO A 269 1.25 -2.31 9.85
N VAL A 270 1.06 -1.15 10.47
CA VAL A 270 1.84 -0.69 11.61
C VAL A 270 1.15 -1.02 12.93
N GLN A 271 -0.18 -0.86 13.01
CA GLN A 271 -0.92 -1.09 14.26
C GLN A 271 -1.16 -2.57 14.58
N ARG A 272 -1.44 -3.38 13.57
CA ARG A 272 -1.82 -4.82 13.69
C ARG A 272 -0.98 -5.72 12.78
N PRO A 273 0.37 -5.59 12.81
CA PRO A 273 1.23 -6.30 11.86
C PRO A 273 1.12 -7.83 11.95
N ALA A 274 0.83 -8.37 13.12
CA ALA A 274 0.69 -9.81 13.32
C ALA A 274 -0.57 -10.37 12.63
N GLU A 275 -1.70 -9.69 12.83
CA GLU A 275 -2.99 -10.08 12.24
C GLU A 275 -2.97 -9.89 10.71
N VAL A 276 -2.35 -8.81 10.23
CA VAL A 276 -2.16 -8.56 8.79
C VAL A 276 -1.29 -9.65 8.18
N ALA A 277 -0.14 -9.97 8.78
CA ALA A 277 0.73 -11.03 8.27
C ALA A 277 0.04 -12.40 8.27
N ALA A 278 -0.71 -12.74 9.33
CA ALA A 278 -1.45 -13.99 9.40
C ALA A 278 -2.52 -14.10 8.30
N ALA A 279 -3.25 -13.01 8.02
CA ALA A 279 -4.25 -12.99 6.95
C ALA A 279 -3.60 -13.14 5.56
N ILE A 280 -2.45 -12.48 5.33
CA ILE A 280 -1.68 -12.62 4.09
C ILE A 280 -1.18 -14.06 3.93
N THR A 281 -0.56 -14.64 4.98
CA THR A 281 -0.06 -16.02 4.93
C THR A 281 -1.17 -17.00 4.59
N ALA A 282 -2.32 -16.92 5.27
CA ALA A 282 -3.45 -17.79 4.99
C ALA A 282 -3.94 -17.67 3.54
N PHE A 283 -3.95 -16.47 2.98
CA PHE A 283 -4.32 -16.24 1.58
C PHE A 283 -3.29 -16.85 0.61
N VAL A 284 -1.99 -16.67 0.88
CA VAL A 284 -0.92 -17.25 0.03
C VAL A 284 -0.96 -18.77 0.06
N ASP A 285 -1.17 -19.38 1.23
CA ASP A 285 -1.31 -20.83 1.37
C ASP A 285 -2.48 -21.38 0.55
N GLU A 286 -3.58 -20.65 0.48
CA GLU A 286 -4.73 -21.02 -0.34
C GLU A 286 -4.46 -20.92 -1.84
N LEU A 287 -3.72 -19.90 -2.27
CA LEU A 287 -3.29 -19.79 -3.67
C LEU A 287 -2.43 -21.00 -4.07
N ALA A 288 -1.53 -21.44 -3.18
CA ALA A 288 -0.68 -22.60 -3.41
C ALA A 288 -1.44 -23.93 -3.42
N ALA A 289 -2.57 -24.02 -2.71
CA ALA A 289 -3.42 -25.22 -2.65
C ALA A 289 -4.36 -25.36 -3.86
N GLN A 290 -4.56 -24.31 -4.65
CA GLN A 290 -5.38 -24.38 -5.86
C GLN A 290 -4.63 -25.16 -6.96
N PRO A 291 -5.22 -26.21 -7.56
CA PRO A 291 -4.56 -26.92 -8.66
C PRO A 291 -4.31 -25.94 -9.81
N SER A 292 -3.06 -25.88 -10.28
CA SER A 292 -2.67 -25.08 -11.45
C SER A 292 -3.58 -25.44 -12.63
N SER A 293 -4.39 -24.50 -13.09
CA SER A 293 -5.30 -24.65 -14.24
C SER A 293 -4.55 -24.77 -15.59
N THR A 294 -3.25 -25.09 -15.55
CA THR A 294 -2.39 -25.25 -16.73
C THR A 294 -2.26 -26.74 -17.13
N SER A 295 -3.39 -27.38 -17.45
CA SER A 295 -3.37 -28.68 -18.12
C SER A 295 -4.69 -28.92 -18.88
N GLN A 296 -4.99 -28.05 -19.82
CA GLN A 296 -5.87 -28.39 -20.96
C GLN A 296 -5.67 -27.36 -22.07
N LYS A 297 -4.64 -27.61 -22.92
CA LYS A 297 -4.77 -27.47 -24.38
C LYS A 297 -3.58 -28.12 -25.06
#